data_97fd2e313d3ecdfc0a6614e8d713c8c6
#
_entry.id   97fd2e313d3ecdfc0a6614e8d713c8c6
#
_cell.length_a   1.000
_cell.length_b   1.000
_cell.length_c   1.000
_cell.angle_alpha   90.00
_cell.angle_beta   90.00
_cell.angle_gamma   90.00
#
_symmetry.space_group_name_H-M   'P 1'
#
loop_
_entity.id
_entity.type
_entity.pdbx_description
1 polymer ?
#
loop_
_entity_poly.entity_id
_entity_poly.type
_entity_poly.pdbx_seq_one_letter_code
_entity_poly.pdbx_strand_id
1 'polypeptide(L)'
;MKFRLHGIALAAATALLAPSAWADAAAAKKWIDAEFQPSTLSKEQQTAELNWFIEAAKKLQAKGVKEISVVSETITTHEYESKTLAKAFEEITGIKVKHDLIQEGDVVEKLQTSMQSGKSIYDGWISDSDLIGTHYRYGKIMNLTDYMAGKGKEFTNPGLDIKDFIGTSFTTGPDKKLYQLPDQQFANLYWFRADLFARQDLKDKFKAKFGYDLGVPLNWSAYEDIAEFFTNDVKTIDGKPIYGHMDYGK
;
A
#
# COMPACT_ATOMS: atom_id res chain seq x y z
N MET A 1 -75.35 30.07 -15.75
CA MET A 1 -73.91 30.34 -15.60
C MET A 1 -73.33 29.24 -14.72
N LYS A 2 -72.60 28.24 -15.30
CA LYS A 2 -72.02 27.09 -14.57
C LYS A 2 -70.54 27.34 -14.36
N PHE A 3 -70.15 27.55 -13.13
CA PHE A 3 -68.69 27.60 -12.77
C PHE A 3 -68.10 26.17 -12.69
N ARG A 4 -67.13 25.90 -13.50
CA ARG A 4 -66.27 24.66 -13.40
C ARG A 4 -65.16 24.97 -12.48
N LEU A 5 -65.05 24.24 -11.35
CA LEU A 5 -63.86 24.18 -10.53
C LEU A 5 -62.82 23.25 -11.23
N HIS A 6 -61.65 23.80 -11.52
CA HIS A 6 -60.50 23.02 -11.91
C HIS A 6 -59.75 22.63 -10.66
N GLY A 7 -59.74 21.33 -10.36
CA GLY A 7 -58.89 20.77 -9.29
C GLY A 7 -57.42 20.77 -9.72
N ILE A 8 -56.58 21.45 -8.94
CA ILE A 8 -55.12 21.38 -9.06
C ILE A 8 -54.69 20.15 -8.30
N ALA A 9 -54.22 19.11 -9.02
CA ALA A 9 -53.57 17.95 -8.43
C ALA A 9 -52.14 18.36 -8.03
N LEU A 10 -51.90 18.45 -6.73
CA LEU A 10 -50.57 18.66 -6.17
C LEU A 10 -49.83 17.31 -6.21
N ALA A 11 -48.97 17.10 -7.19
CA ALA A 11 -48.06 15.96 -7.22
C ALA A 11 -46.98 16.19 -6.17
N ALA A 12 -47.08 15.48 -5.05
CA ALA A 12 -46.00 15.40 -4.08
C ALA A 12 -44.84 14.55 -4.69
N ALA A 13 -43.81 15.21 -5.17
CA ALA A 13 -42.59 14.57 -5.51
C ALA A 13 -41.89 14.11 -4.22
N THR A 14 -42.04 12.84 -3.86
CA THR A 14 -41.19 12.19 -2.88
C THR A 14 -39.81 12.08 -3.48
N ALA A 15 -38.92 13.05 -3.17
CA ALA A 15 -37.52 12.91 -3.38
C ALA A 15 -37.06 11.74 -2.51
N LEU A 16 -36.77 10.62 -3.14
CA LEU A 16 -35.99 9.54 -2.56
C LEU A 16 -34.62 10.13 -2.23
N LEU A 17 -34.46 10.62 -0.99
CA LEU A 17 -33.14 10.87 -0.42
C LEU A 17 -32.44 9.53 -0.42
N ALA A 18 -31.47 9.36 -1.31
CA ALA A 18 -30.51 8.28 -1.18
C ALA A 18 -29.97 8.33 0.26
N PRO A 19 -29.91 7.21 0.98
CA PRO A 19 -29.36 7.21 2.32
C PRO A 19 -27.94 7.79 2.22
N SER A 20 -27.72 8.92 2.86
CA SER A 20 -26.36 9.40 3.09
C SER A 20 -25.63 8.25 3.78
N ALA A 21 -24.49 7.84 3.22
CA ALA A 21 -23.64 6.81 3.83
C ALA A 21 -23.24 7.31 5.23
N TRP A 22 -23.95 6.83 6.25
CA TRP A 22 -23.65 7.12 7.64
C TRP A 22 -22.60 6.09 8.08
N ALA A 23 -21.59 6.54 8.80
CA ALA A 23 -20.64 5.66 9.47
C ALA A 23 -21.41 4.61 10.28
N ASP A 24 -21.13 3.33 10.03
CA ASP A 24 -22.02 2.24 10.44
C ASP A 24 -21.29 1.16 11.25
N ALA A 25 -21.67 1.02 12.54
CA ALA A 25 -21.17 -0.02 13.43
C ALA A 25 -21.56 -1.45 12.97
N ALA A 26 -22.67 -1.61 12.26
CA ALA A 26 -23.04 -2.92 11.69
C ALA A 26 -22.12 -3.31 10.54
N ALA A 27 -21.73 -2.34 9.70
CA ALA A 27 -20.71 -2.56 8.68
C ALA A 27 -19.36 -2.93 9.32
N ALA A 28 -18.94 -2.23 10.37
CA ALA A 28 -17.72 -2.57 11.10
C ALA A 28 -17.74 -4.04 11.61
N LYS A 29 -18.84 -4.47 12.25
CA LYS A 29 -18.99 -5.85 12.69
C LYS A 29 -18.93 -6.84 11.53
N LYS A 30 -19.59 -6.56 10.42
CA LYS A 30 -19.57 -7.41 9.21
C LYS A 30 -18.15 -7.62 8.72
N TRP A 31 -17.36 -6.54 8.62
CA TRP A 31 -15.97 -6.62 8.16
C TRP A 31 -15.05 -7.33 9.14
N ILE A 32 -15.21 -7.15 10.45
CA ILE A 32 -14.50 -7.92 11.47
C ILE A 32 -14.76 -9.42 11.30
N ASP A 33 -16.01 -9.82 11.11
CA ASP A 33 -16.38 -11.23 11.02
C ASP A 33 -15.98 -11.88 9.69
N ALA A 34 -15.89 -11.12 8.60
CA ALA A 34 -15.62 -11.64 7.26
C ALA A 34 -14.15 -11.53 6.85
N GLU A 35 -13.49 -10.37 7.07
CA GLU A 35 -12.20 -10.05 6.46
C GLU A 35 -11.07 -9.87 7.48
N PHE A 36 -11.36 -9.29 8.64
CA PHE A 36 -10.30 -8.95 9.60
C PHE A 36 -9.96 -10.08 10.58
N GLN A 37 -10.35 -11.32 10.29
CA GLN A 37 -10.07 -12.51 11.10
C GLN A 37 -8.56 -12.75 11.34
N PRO A 38 -7.64 -12.51 10.37
CA PRO A 38 -6.20 -12.72 10.57
C PRO A 38 -5.53 -11.72 11.51
N SER A 39 -6.26 -10.69 11.98
CA SER A 39 -5.70 -9.71 12.92
C SER A 39 -5.26 -10.38 14.25
N THR A 40 -4.15 -9.88 14.80
CA THR A 40 -3.70 -10.25 16.15
C THR A 40 -4.53 -9.59 17.26
N LEU A 41 -5.34 -8.59 16.91
CA LEU A 41 -6.25 -7.93 17.85
C LEU A 41 -7.48 -8.81 18.13
N SER A 42 -7.95 -8.82 19.38
CA SER A 42 -9.23 -9.46 19.71
C SER A 42 -10.40 -8.76 18.99
N LYS A 43 -11.54 -9.41 18.84
CA LYS A 43 -12.73 -8.81 18.23
C LYS A 43 -13.19 -7.53 18.95
N GLU A 44 -13.05 -7.50 20.27
CA GLU A 44 -13.36 -6.33 21.09
C GLU A 44 -12.42 -5.17 20.79
N GLN A 45 -11.12 -5.46 20.64
CA GLN A 45 -10.12 -4.44 20.25
C GLN A 45 -10.35 -3.93 18.83
N GLN A 46 -10.61 -4.83 17.88
CA GLN A 46 -10.96 -4.44 16.50
C GLN A 46 -12.23 -3.57 16.47
N THR A 47 -13.23 -3.92 17.27
CA THR A 47 -14.48 -3.14 17.37
C THR A 47 -14.20 -1.74 17.95
N ALA A 48 -13.38 -1.65 18.99
CA ALA A 48 -13.00 -0.36 19.58
C ALA A 48 -12.22 0.52 18.58
N GLU A 49 -11.32 -0.09 17.84
CA GLU A 49 -10.54 0.57 16.76
C GLU A 49 -11.47 1.14 15.68
N LEU A 50 -12.36 0.31 15.12
CA LEU A 50 -13.26 0.75 14.07
C LEU A 50 -14.29 1.79 14.56
N ASN A 51 -14.74 1.70 15.80
CA ASN A 51 -15.59 2.73 16.40
C ASN A 51 -14.86 4.08 16.49
N TRP A 52 -13.55 4.07 16.79
CA TRP A 52 -12.77 5.30 16.76
C TRP A 52 -12.75 5.92 15.36
N PHE A 53 -12.52 5.11 14.30
CA PHE A 53 -12.58 5.59 12.91
C PHE A 53 -13.97 6.17 12.56
N ILE A 54 -15.04 5.51 12.99
CA ILE A 54 -16.41 6.00 12.80
C ILE A 54 -16.58 7.40 13.41
N GLU A 55 -16.17 7.59 14.66
CA GLU A 55 -16.31 8.89 15.35
C GLU A 55 -15.40 9.97 14.74
N ALA A 56 -14.19 9.62 14.34
CA ALA A 56 -13.30 10.53 13.63
C ALA A 56 -13.90 10.94 12.26
N ALA A 57 -14.44 9.99 11.53
CA ALA A 57 -15.08 10.23 10.24
C ALA A 57 -16.28 11.17 10.34
N LYS A 58 -17.11 11.02 11.35
CA LYS A 58 -18.25 11.94 11.60
C LYS A 58 -17.78 13.40 11.76
N LYS A 59 -16.68 13.61 12.48
CA LYS A 59 -16.08 14.95 12.65
C LYS A 59 -15.54 15.50 11.32
N LEU A 60 -14.92 14.67 10.49
CA LEU A 60 -14.43 15.06 9.18
C LEU A 60 -15.55 15.35 8.20
N GLN A 61 -16.62 14.53 8.19
CA GLN A 61 -17.81 14.75 7.38
C GLN A 61 -18.52 16.06 7.76
N ALA A 62 -18.58 16.40 9.04
CA ALA A 62 -19.10 17.69 9.49
C ALA A 62 -18.27 18.88 8.97
N LYS A 63 -17.00 18.66 8.63
CA LYS A 63 -16.11 19.64 7.96
C LYS A 63 -16.20 19.57 6.43
N GLY A 64 -17.07 18.74 5.86
CA GLY A 64 -17.30 18.61 4.43
C GLY A 64 -16.46 17.54 3.73
N VAL A 65 -15.65 16.75 4.44
CA VAL A 65 -14.87 15.65 3.85
C VAL A 65 -15.79 14.50 3.52
N LYS A 66 -15.85 14.11 2.25
CA LYS A 66 -16.68 13.00 1.76
C LYS A 66 -15.86 11.96 1.01
N GLU A 67 -14.70 12.33 0.52
CA GLU A 67 -13.85 11.54 -0.33
C GLU A 67 -12.38 11.93 -0.10
N ILE A 68 -11.48 10.99 -0.22
CA ILE A 68 -10.03 11.18 -0.32
C ILE A 68 -9.51 10.44 -1.54
N SER A 69 -8.45 10.97 -2.14
CA SER A 69 -7.80 10.41 -3.31
C SER A 69 -6.38 9.96 -2.98
N VAL A 70 -6.05 8.73 -3.35
CA VAL A 70 -4.74 8.11 -3.10
C VAL A 70 -4.22 7.51 -4.40
N VAL A 71 -2.92 7.46 -4.58
CA VAL A 71 -2.26 6.80 -5.70
C VAL A 71 -1.18 5.86 -5.20
N SER A 72 -1.04 4.72 -5.87
CA SER A 72 0.05 3.76 -5.67
C SER A 72 0.37 3.00 -6.97
N GLU A 73 1.44 2.23 -6.94
CA GLU A 73 1.73 1.28 -8.00
C GLU A 73 0.73 0.11 -8.03
N THR A 74 0.65 -0.56 -9.19
CA THR A 74 -0.24 -1.71 -9.39
C THR A 74 0.48 -2.99 -9.00
N ILE A 75 0.36 -3.39 -7.73
CA ILE A 75 0.81 -4.67 -7.19
C ILE A 75 -0.30 -5.32 -6.37
N THR A 76 -0.17 -6.61 -6.07
CA THR A 76 -1.20 -7.39 -5.40
C THR A 76 -1.65 -6.78 -4.06
N THR A 77 -0.72 -6.24 -3.27
CA THR A 77 -1.02 -5.59 -1.99
C THR A 77 -1.91 -4.37 -2.20
N HIS A 78 -1.50 -3.46 -3.09
CA HIS A 78 -2.26 -2.24 -3.37
C HIS A 78 -3.59 -2.52 -4.10
N GLU A 79 -3.67 -3.62 -4.86
CA GLU A 79 -4.95 -4.08 -5.40
C GLU A 79 -5.93 -4.50 -4.29
N TYR A 80 -5.44 -5.19 -3.24
CA TYR A 80 -6.25 -5.54 -2.09
C TYR A 80 -6.70 -4.30 -1.31
N GLU A 81 -5.81 -3.35 -1.10
CA GLU A 81 -6.14 -2.07 -0.47
C GLU A 81 -7.19 -1.29 -1.25
N SER A 82 -7.02 -1.17 -2.56
CA SER A 82 -7.93 -0.43 -3.43
C SER A 82 -9.30 -1.11 -3.56
N LYS A 83 -9.34 -2.44 -3.73
CA LYS A 83 -10.57 -3.18 -4.03
C LYS A 83 -11.32 -3.62 -2.77
N THR A 84 -10.60 -3.91 -1.69
CA THR A 84 -11.16 -4.49 -0.46
C THR A 84 -11.14 -3.49 0.70
N LEU A 85 -9.96 -2.98 1.07
CA LEU A 85 -9.85 -2.11 2.25
C LEU A 85 -10.48 -0.73 2.02
N ALA A 86 -10.34 -0.14 0.84
CA ALA A 86 -11.02 1.12 0.50
C ALA A 86 -12.54 1.00 0.58
N LYS A 87 -13.09 -0.14 0.11
CA LYS A 87 -14.51 -0.46 0.24
C LYS A 87 -14.92 -0.63 1.70
N ALA A 88 -14.14 -1.37 2.50
CA ALA A 88 -14.40 -1.53 3.92
C ALA A 88 -14.42 -0.18 4.63
N PHE A 89 -13.43 0.65 4.35
CA PHE A 89 -13.33 1.99 4.92
C PHE A 89 -14.56 2.86 4.57
N GLU A 90 -15.00 2.85 3.30
CA GLU A 90 -16.19 3.58 2.87
C GLU A 90 -17.46 3.05 3.55
N GLU A 91 -17.67 1.73 3.60
CA GLU A 91 -18.85 1.13 4.27
C GLU A 91 -18.86 1.44 5.77
N ILE A 92 -17.71 1.47 6.44
CA ILE A 92 -17.60 1.71 7.88
C ILE A 92 -17.69 3.19 8.22
N THR A 93 -17.03 4.05 7.45
CA THR A 93 -16.85 5.47 7.81
C THR A 93 -17.75 6.42 7.02
N GLY A 94 -18.30 6.00 5.88
CA GLY A 94 -19.00 6.85 4.94
C GLY A 94 -18.11 7.83 4.17
N ILE A 95 -16.77 7.69 4.27
CA ILE A 95 -15.80 8.49 3.49
C ILE A 95 -15.26 7.60 2.38
N LYS A 96 -15.45 8.01 1.14
CA LYS A 96 -14.95 7.28 -0.03
C LYS A 96 -13.47 7.43 -0.17
N VAL A 97 -12.78 6.33 -0.50
CA VAL A 97 -11.37 6.32 -0.89
C VAL A 97 -11.27 6.02 -2.38
N LYS A 98 -10.80 6.98 -3.16
CA LYS A 98 -10.39 6.77 -4.54
C LYS A 98 -8.92 6.39 -4.57
N HIS A 99 -8.64 5.12 -4.79
CA HIS A 99 -7.29 4.62 -4.85
C HIS A 99 -6.94 4.29 -6.31
N ASP A 100 -6.18 5.16 -6.95
CA ASP A 100 -5.70 4.99 -8.31
C ASP A 100 -4.49 4.05 -8.32
N LEU A 101 -4.58 2.98 -9.10
CA LEU A 101 -3.50 2.03 -9.33
C LEU A 101 -2.89 2.30 -10.71
N ILE A 102 -1.62 2.68 -10.72
CA ILE A 102 -0.90 3.01 -11.96
C ILE A 102 0.47 2.31 -11.97
N GLN A 103 1.25 2.53 -13.01
CA GLN A 103 2.61 2.00 -13.09
C GLN A 103 3.54 2.76 -12.12
N GLU A 104 4.50 2.06 -11.48
CA GLU A 104 5.39 2.61 -10.44
C GLU A 104 6.10 3.92 -10.87
N GLY A 105 6.73 3.92 -12.05
CA GLY A 105 7.39 5.11 -12.59
C GLY A 105 6.46 6.30 -12.78
N ASP A 106 5.19 6.04 -13.15
CA ASP A 106 4.17 7.09 -13.29
C ASP A 106 3.77 7.68 -11.93
N VAL A 107 3.77 6.86 -10.85
CA VAL A 107 3.57 7.38 -9.48
C VAL A 107 4.67 8.38 -9.14
N VAL A 108 5.92 7.98 -9.31
CA VAL A 108 7.09 8.82 -9.02
C VAL A 108 7.05 10.13 -9.82
N GLU A 109 6.80 10.07 -11.12
CA GLU A 109 6.74 11.25 -12.00
C GLU A 109 5.60 12.20 -11.60
N LYS A 110 4.40 11.69 -11.36
CA LYS A 110 3.25 12.48 -10.92
C LYS A 110 3.51 13.18 -9.59
N LEU A 111 4.11 12.48 -8.62
CA LEU A 111 4.42 13.06 -7.32
C LEU A 111 5.49 14.14 -7.42
N GLN A 112 6.55 13.92 -8.20
CA GLN A 112 7.59 14.92 -8.43
C GLN A 112 7.02 16.17 -9.10
N THR A 113 6.21 16.00 -10.14
CA THR A 113 5.53 17.10 -10.84
C THR A 113 4.59 17.87 -9.91
N SER A 114 3.82 17.16 -9.07
CA SER A 114 2.94 17.75 -8.07
C SER A 114 3.73 18.59 -7.07
N MET A 115 4.83 18.07 -6.54
CA MET A 115 5.69 18.77 -5.57
C MET A 115 6.39 20.00 -6.20
N GLN A 116 6.87 19.88 -7.43
CA GLN A 116 7.51 20.98 -8.16
C GLN A 116 6.53 22.11 -8.47
N SER A 117 5.34 21.78 -8.94
CA SER A 117 4.30 22.75 -9.26
C SER A 117 3.60 23.34 -8.01
N GLY A 118 3.73 22.68 -6.87
CA GLY A 118 3.02 23.04 -5.64
C GLY A 118 1.52 22.76 -5.68
N LYS A 119 1.05 22.00 -6.68
CA LYS A 119 -0.35 21.60 -6.83
C LYS A 119 -0.50 20.13 -6.45
N SER A 120 -1.18 19.85 -5.34
CA SER A 120 -1.52 18.46 -5.00
C SER A 120 -2.64 17.96 -5.91
N ILE A 121 -2.43 16.79 -6.50
CA ILE A 121 -3.43 16.07 -7.31
C ILE A 121 -4.01 14.89 -6.56
N TYR A 122 -3.39 14.47 -5.46
CA TYR A 122 -3.84 13.45 -4.54
C TYR A 122 -3.75 13.92 -3.10
N ASP A 123 -4.59 13.39 -2.23
CA ASP A 123 -4.53 13.65 -0.78
C ASP A 123 -3.45 12.81 -0.09
N GLY A 124 -3.17 11.63 -0.64
CA GLY A 124 -2.13 10.72 -0.17
C GLY A 124 -1.56 9.86 -1.29
N TRP A 125 -0.45 9.19 -0.99
CA TRP A 125 0.20 8.26 -1.91
C TRP A 125 0.97 7.18 -1.17
N ILE A 126 1.20 6.05 -1.85
CA ILE A 126 2.13 5.01 -1.44
C ILE A 126 3.27 5.02 -2.46
N SER A 127 4.49 5.12 -2.01
CA SER A 127 5.69 5.20 -2.84
C SER A 127 6.91 4.68 -2.08
N ASP A 128 7.99 4.44 -2.81
CA ASP A 128 9.23 3.92 -2.25
C ASP A 128 9.84 4.83 -1.18
N SER A 129 10.30 4.21 -0.11
CA SER A 129 10.93 4.93 1.01
C SER A 129 12.31 5.50 0.67
N ASP A 130 12.97 5.02 -0.38
CA ASP A 130 14.25 5.58 -0.87
C ASP A 130 14.09 7.01 -1.41
N LEU A 131 12.87 7.40 -1.78
CA LEU A 131 12.54 8.76 -2.22
C LEU A 131 12.34 9.75 -1.09
N ILE A 132 12.36 9.33 0.19
CA ILE A 132 12.09 10.22 1.34
C ILE A 132 13.00 11.44 1.36
N GLY A 133 14.28 11.28 1.05
CA GLY A 133 15.23 12.38 0.99
C GLY A 133 14.91 13.40 -0.09
N THR A 134 14.38 12.97 -1.22
CA THR A 134 13.91 13.83 -2.31
C THR A 134 12.62 14.55 -1.90
N HIS A 135 11.63 13.84 -1.39
CA HIS A 135 10.38 14.41 -0.93
C HIS A 135 10.60 15.42 0.20
N TYR A 136 11.50 15.11 1.16
CA TYR A 136 11.89 16.01 2.23
C TYR A 136 12.48 17.34 1.68
N ARG A 137 13.39 17.26 0.70
CA ARG A 137 14.00 18.45 0.07
C ARG A 137 13.00 19.34 -0.65
N TYR A 138 11.95 18.78 -1.24
CA TYR A 138 10.86 19.57 -1.81
C TYR A 138 10.07 20.35 -0.74
N GLY A 139 10.07 19.92 0.52
CA GLY A 139 9.34 20.56 1.61
C GLY A 139 7.82 20.60 1.39
N LYS A 140 7.28 19.64 0.66
CA LYS A 140 5.85 19.57 0.28
C LYS A 140 5.11 18.39 0.90
N ILE A 141 5.81 17.58 1.67
CA ILE A 141 5.23 16.46 2.43
C ILE A 141 4.95 16.88 3.86
N MET A 142 3.94 16.25 4.45
CA MET A 142 3.51 16.53 5.82
C MET A 142 4.52 15.94 6.82
N ASN A 143 4.94 16.75 7.79
CA ASN A 143 5.65 16.25 8.96
C ASN A 143 4.63 15.57 9.89
N LEU A 144 4.59 14.26 9.86
CA LEU A 144 3.62 13.47 10.62
C LEU A 144 3.85 13.56 12.12
N THR A 145 5.11 13.63 12.57
CA THR A 145 5.43 13.79 14.01
C THR A 145 4.77 15.05 14.58
N ASP A 146 4.98 16.20 13.95
CA ASP A 146 4.42 17.45 14.41
C ASP A 146 2.90 17.54 14.20
N TYR A 147 2.41 16.96 13.10
CA TYR A 147 0.97 16.93 12.83
C TYR A 147 0.21 16.12 13.88
N MET A 148 0.65 14.89 14.16
CA MET A 148 0.02 14.01 15.14
C MET A 148 0.10 14.57 16.57
N ALA A 149 1.19 15.24 16.92
CA ALA A 149 1.31 15.89 18.21
C ALA A 149 0.47 17.19 18.34
N GLY A 150 0.17 17.84 17.23
CA GLY A 150 -0.49 19.15 17.15
C GLY A 150 -1.88 19.12 16.53
N LYS A 151 -1.99 19.66 15.31
CA LYS A 151 -3.27 19.87 14.61
C LYS A 151 -4.04 18.58 14.30
N GLY A 152 -3.33 17.47 14.08
CA GLY A 152 -3.89 16.16 13.78
C GLY A 152 -4.18 15.30 15.01
N LYS A 153 -3.89 15.78 16.22
CA LYS A 153 -3.97 14.97 17.44
C LYS A 153 -5.35 14.35 17.64
N GLU A 154 -6.41 15.08 17.38
CA GLU A 154 -7.78 14.56 17.53
C GLU A 154 -8.17 13.51 16.47
N PHE A 155 -7.40 13.43 15.36
CA PHE A 155 -7.57 12.49 14.26
C PHE A 155 -6.46 11.45 14.20
N THR A 156 -5.59 11.40 15.18
CA THR A 156 -4.57 10.35 15.32
C THR A 156 -5.12 9.28 16.24
N ASN A 157 -5.24 8.06 15.71
CA ASN A 157 -5.74 6.93 16.49
C ASN A 157 -4.81 6.68 17.69
N PRO A 158 -5.34 6.66 18.93
CA PRO A 158 -4.53 6.41 20.12
C PRO A 158 -3.91 5.01 20.16
N GLY A 159 -4.46 4.05 19.38
CA GLY A 159 -3.89 2.71 19.20
C GLY A 159 -2.72 2.65 18.22
N LEU A 160 -2.44 3.72 17.48
CA LEU A 160 -1.33 3.77 16.54
C LEU A 160 0.02 3.84 17.29
N ASP A 161 0.67 2.69 17.43
CA ASP A 161 2.01 2.61 18.02
C ASP A 161 3.10 2.70 16.93
N ILE A 162 3.67 3.88 16.76
CA ILE A 162 4.74 4.11 15.78
C ILE A 162 5.98 3.25 16.07
N LYS A 163 6.21 2.83 17.30
CA LYS A 163 7.38 2.02 17.67
C LYS A 163 7.25 0.57 17.26
N ASP A 164 6.02 0.11 17.03
CA ASP A 164 5.73 -1.25 16.56
C ASP A 164 5.98 -1.42 15.06
N PHE A 165 6.05 -0.31 14.30
CA PHE A 165 6.37 -0.38 12.88
C PHE A 165 7.83 -0.73 12.63
N ILE A 166 8.05 -1.72 11.78
CA ILE A 166 9.38 -2.07 11.25
C ILE A 166 9.73 -1.05 10.15
N GLY A 167 10.99 -0.60 10.12
CA GLY A 167 11.50 0.24 9.03
C GLY A 167 11.22 1.74 9.16
N THR A 168 10.83 2.23 10.33
CA THR A 168 10.60 3.68 10.55
C THR A 168 11.83 4.55 10.26
N SER A 169 13.04 3.99 10.28
CA SER A 169 14.26 4.69 9.86
C SER A 169 14.24 5.10 8.39
N PHE A 170 13.56 4.34 7.54
CA PHE A 170 13.41 4.66 6.10
C PHE A 170 12.35 5.73 5.83
N THR A 171 11.47 5.99 6.79
CA THR A 171 10.37 6.97 6.67
C THR A 171 10.61 8.22 7.51
N THR A 172 11.80 8.32 8.08
CA THR A 172 12.26 9.44 8.93
C THR A 172 13.20 10.35 8.16
N GLY A 173 12.93 11.65 8.19
CA GLY A 173 13.77 12.66 7.56
C GLY A 173 15.08 12.93 8.30
N PRO A 174 15.99 13.73 7.72
CA PRO A 174 17.25 14.11 8.35
C PRO A 174 17.09 14.82 9.70
N ASP A 175 15.96 15.47 9.92
CA ASP A 175 15.55 16.13 11.18
C ASP A 175 14.99 15.15 12.22
N LYS A 176 15.07 13.85 11.96
CA LYS A 176 14.58 12.75 12.80
C LYS A 176 13.06 12.76 13.04
N LYS A 177 12.32 13.40 12.15
CA LYS A 177 10.86 13.41 12.19
C LYS A 177 10.29 12.48 11.15
N LEU A 178 9.14 11.89 11.45
CA LEU A 178 8.41 10.97 10.58
C LEU A 178 7.67 11.74 9.49
N TYR A 179 7.81 11.29 8.23
CA TYR A 179 7.16 11.88 7.07
C TYR A 179 6.30 10.88 6.29
N GLN A 180 6.48 9.60 6.54
CA GLN A 180 5.67 8.52 5.99
C GLN A 180 5.38 7.49 7.09
N LEU A 181 4.35 6.68 6.91
CA LEU A 181 4.15 5.45 7.67
C LEU A 181 4.61 4.29 6.79
N PRO A 182 5.30 3.28 7.34
CA PRO A 182 5.58 2.07 6.60
C PRO A 182 4.27 1.37 6.23
N ASP A 183 4.11 1.04 4.95
CA ASP A 183 2.96 0.35 4.42
C ASP A 183 3.21 -1.15 4.38
N GLN A 184 4.30 -1.55 3.73
CA GLN A 184 4.70 -2.93 3.61
C GLN A 184 6.21 -3.11 3.80
N GLN A 185 6.62 -4.34 4.08
CA GLN A 185 8.02 -4.71 4.23
C GLN A 185 8.46 -5.59 3.07
N PHE A 186 9.63 -5.29 2.53
CA PHE A 186 10.28 -6.10 1.52
C PHE A 186 11.49 -6.82 2.10
N ALA A 187 11.69 -8.05 1.66
CA ALA A 187 12.91 -8.78 1.91
C ALA A 187 13.50 -9.22 0.57
N ASN A 188 14.74 -8.81 0.30
CA ASN A 188 15.47 -9.33 -0.83
C ASN A 188 15.94 -10.75 -0.50
N LEU A 189 15.51 -11.73 -1.30
CA LEU A 189 15.82 -13.12 -1.13
C LEU A 189 16.50 -13.65 -2.39
N TYR A 190 17.47 -14.53 -2.19
CA TYR A 190 18.06 -15.27 -3.29
C TYR A 190 17.18 -16.44 -3.68
N TRP A 191 16.57 -16.34 -4.85
CA TRP A 191 15.75 -17.41 -5.45
C TRP A 191 16.61 -18.25 -6.38
N PHE A 192 16.59 -19.56 -6.24
CA PHE A 192 17.34 -20.48 -7.07
C PHE A 192 16.57 -21.75 -7.39
N ARG A 193 16.94 -22.41 -8.48
CA ARG A 193 16.40 -23.70 -8.91
C ARG A 193 17.01 -24.81 -8.07
N ALA A 194 16.35 -25.18 -6.98
CA ALA A 194 16.81 -26.22 -6.06
C ALA A 194 17.04 -27.58 -6.77
N ASP A 195 16.20 -27.90 -7.76
CA ASP A 195 16.35 -29.09 -8.59
C ASP A 195 17.66 -29.11 -9.40
N LEU A 196 18.10 -27.98 -9.94
CA LEU A 196 19.37 -27.87 -10.66
C LEU A 196 20.55 -27.87 -9.71
N PHE A 197 20.45 -27.20 -8.58
CA PHE A 197 21.47 -27.18 -7.55
C PHE A 197 21.65 -28.57 -6.89
N ALA A 198 20.66 -29.44 -6.93
CA ALA A 198 20.73 -30.80 -6.43
C ALA A 198 21.41 -31.78 -7.43
N ARG A 199 21.54 -31.44 -8.70
CA ARG A 199 22.09 -32.30 -9.74
C ARG A 199 23.59 -32.55 -9.54
N GLN A 200 24.00 -33.82 -9.44
CA GLN A 200 25.38 -34.19 -9.20
C GLN A 200 26.29 -33.80 -10.38
N ASP A 201 25.83 -33.97 -11.63
CA ASP A 201 26.61 -33.60 -12.82
C ASP A 201 26.92 -32.09 -12.88
N LEU A 202 26.03 -31.25 -12.40
CA LEU A 202 26.25 -29.80 -12.32
C LEU A 202 27.17 -29.43 -11.15
N LYS A 203 26.99 -30.09 -10.01
CA LYS A 203 27.91 -29.90 -8.84
C LYS A 203 29.35 -30.25 -9.19
N ASP A 204 29.57 -31.37 -9.84
CA ASP A 204 30.90 -31.83 -10.22
C ASP A 204 31.56 -30.87 -11.22
N LYS A 205 30.81 -30.40 -12.22
CA LYS A 205 31.30 -29.41 -13.18
C LYS A 205 31.60 -28.06 -12.54
N PHE A 206 30.74 -27.59 -11.66
CA PHE A 206 30.93 -26.33 -10.94
C PHE A 206 32.18 -26.40 -10.07
N LYS A 207 32.31 -27.46 -9.27
CA LYS A 207 33.46 -27.68 -8.39
C LYS A 207 34.78 -27.81 -9.17
N ALA A 208 34.75 -28.47 -10.32
CA ALA A 208 35.92 -28.59 -11.18
C ALA A 208 36.41 -27.24 -11.72
N LYS A 209 35.49 -26.30 -11.97
CA LYS A 209 35.81 -24.97 -12.48
C LYS A 209 36.20 -23.98 -11.38
N PHE A 210 35.40 -23.91 -10.31
CA PHE A 210 35.53 -22.85 -9.30
C PHE A 210 36.22 -23.32 -8.00
N GLY A 211 36.40 -24.63 -7.82
CA GLY A 211 37.14 -25.19 -6.68
C GLY A 211 36.33 -25.35 -5.38
N TYR A 212 35.05 -25.03 -5.39
CA TYR A 212 34.15 -25.18 -4.25
C TYR A 212 32.77 -25.73 -4.68
N ASP A 213 31.94 -26.09 -3.72
CA ASP A 213 30.64 -26.76 -4.01
C ASP A 213 29.58 -25.78 -4.49
N LEU A 214 28.80 -26.17 -5.50
CA LEU A 214 27.61 -25.44 -5.93
C LEU A 214 26.58 -25.43 -4.81
N GLY A 215 26.21 -24.25 -4.34
CA GLY A 215 25.26 -24.03 -3.26
C GLY A 215 24.77 -22.58 -3.22
N VAL A 216 24.03 -22.22 -2.16
CA VAL A 216 23.61 -20.83 -1.95
C VAL A 216 24.86 -19.95 -1.80
N PRO A 217 24.97 -18.85 -2.57
CA PRO A 217 26.17 -18.01 -2.55
C PRO A 217 26.34 -17.32 -1.19
N LEU A 218 27.56 -17.35 -0.66
CA LEU A 218 27.91 -16.72 0.61
C LEU A 218 28.35 -15.24 0.45
N ASN A 219 28.64 -14.83 -0.77
CA ASN A 219 29.09 -13.48 -1.12
C ASN A 219 28.83 -13.21 -2.61
N TRP A 220 29.08 -11.98 -3.05
CA TRP A 220 28.87 -11.56 -4.44
C TRP A 220 29.74 -12.30 -5.45
N SER A 221 30.99 -12.64 -5.11
CA SER A 221 31.84 -13.41 -6.01
C SER A 221 31.29 -14.81 -6.26
N ALA A 222 30.81 -15.50 -5.22
CA ALA A 222 30.13 -16.79 -5.39
C ALA A 222 28.83 -16.67 -6.20
N TYR A 223 28.12 -15.56 -6.08
CA TYR A 223 26.94 -15.26 -6.89
C TYR A 223 27.30 -15.07 -8.37
N GLU A 224 28.37 -14.32 -8.67
CA GLU A 224 28.89 -14.14 -10.03
C GLU A 224 29.35 -15.46 -10.64
N ASP A 225 30.08 -16.29 -9.90
CA ASP A 225 30.54 -17.62 -10.36
C ASP A 225 29.34 -18.51 -10.75
N ILE A 226 28.26 -18.50 -9.96
CA ILE A 226 27.04 -19.25 -10.26
C ILE A 226 26.36 -18.70 -11.51
N ALA A 227 26.27 -17.36 -11.63
CA ALA A 227 25.70 -16.71 -12.79
C ALA A 227 26.47 -17.03 -14.07
N GLU A 228 27.80 -16.96 -14.03
CA GLU A 228 28.68 -17.32 -15.13
C GLU A 228 28.52 -18.80 -15.50
N PHE A 229 28.56 -19.68 -14.51
CA PHE A 229 28.43 -21.13 -14.74
C PHE A 229 27.18 -21.50 -15.52
N PHE A 230 26.02 -21.06 -15.06
CA PHE A 230 24.76 -21.42 -15.75
C PHE A 230 24.65 -20.74 -17.12
N THR A 231 25.10 -19.51 -17.25
CA THR A 231 25.00 -18.75 -18.52
C THR A 231 26.00 -19.22 -19.57
N ASN A 232 27.26 -19.43 -19.18
CA ASN A 232 28.35 -19.62 -20.14
C ASN A 232 28.80 -21.08 -20.28
N ASP A 233 28.68 -21.90 -19.23
CA ASP A 233 29.14 -23.28 -19.24
C ASP A 233 27.97 -24.28 -19.44
N VAL A 234 26.88 -24.12 -18.71
CA VAL A 234 25.70 -24.99 -18.82
C VAL A 234 24.89 -24.66 -20.07
N LYS A 235 24.55 -23.39 -20.26
CA LYS A 235 23.84 -22.82 -21.42
C LYS A 235 22.44 -23.34 -21.65
N THR A 236 22.22 -24.66 -21.54
CA THR A 236 20.92 -25.29 -21.78
C THR A 236 20.63 -26.40 -20.77
N ILE A 237 19.37 -26.54 -20.38
CA ILE A 237 18.83 -27.66 -19.62
C ILE A 237 17.65 -28.22 -20.38
N ASP A 238 17.65 -29.52 -20.64
CA ASP A 238 16.61 -30.22 -21.41
C ASP A 238 16.27 -29.54 -22.75
N GLY A 239 17.32 -29.06 -23.46
CA GLY A 239 17.22 -28.38 -24.74
C GLY A 239 16.71 -26.93 -24.67
N LYS A 240 16.47 -26.37 -23.48
CA LYS A 240 16.04 -24.98 -23.29
C LYS A 240 17.19 -24.12 -22.76
N PRO A 241 17.35 -22.89 -23.27
CA PRO A 241 18.34 -21.96 -22.74
C PRO A 241 18.14 -21.72 -21.24
N ILE A 242 19.24 -21.63 -20.50
CA ILE A 242 19.25 -21.26 -19.09
C ILE A 242 20.16 -20.03 -18.90
N TYR A 243 19.74 -19.15 -18.02
CA TYR A 243 20.50 -17.97 -17.59
C TYR A 243 20.79 -18.10 -16.11
N GLY A 244 22.01 -17.78 -15.74
CA GLY A 244 22.47 -17.93 -14.36
C GLY A 244 22.07 -16.78 -13.44
N HIS A 245 21.53 -15.72 -14.03
CA HIS A 245 21.15 -14.50 -13.30
C HIS A 245 19.90 -13.88 -13.90
N MET A 246 19.03 -13.42 -13.03
CA MET A 246 17.93 -12.53 -13.33
C MET A 246 17.74 -11.62 -12.11
N ASP A 247 17.79 -10.34 -12.32
CA ASP A 247 17.56 -9.34 -11.28
C ASP A 247 16.60 -8.28 -11.76
N TYR A 248 16.22 -7.44 -10.82
CA TYR A 248 15.37 -6.30 -11.06
C TYR A 248 16.09 -5.34 -12.02
N GLY A 249 15.68 -5.33 -13.26
CA GLY A 249 16.24 -4.46 -14.30
C GLY A 249 15.38 -3.20 -14.49
N LYS A 250 16.05 -2.08 -14.72
CA LYS A 250 15.37 -0.85 -15.15
C LYS A 250 15.34 -0.80 -16.67
#